data_8895e13639fe9f890eaef6b7022f536f
#
_entry.id   8895e13639fe9f890eaef6b7022f536f
#
_cell.length_a   1.000
_cell.length_b   1.000
_cell.length_c   1.000
_cell.angle_alpha   90.00
_cell.angle_beta   90.00
_cell.angle_gamma   90.00
#
_symmetry.space_group_name_H-M   'P 1'
#
loop_
_entity.id
_entity.type
_entity.pdbx_description
1 polymer ?
#
loop_
_entity_poly.entity_id
_entity_poly.type
_entity_poly.pdbx_seq_one_letter_code
_entity_poly.pdbx_strand_id
1 'polypeptide(L)'
;DVESRRASAERFATYAARWATRNVPEGTGDLARLAELAGTVIDAADGSDAPVFAGWRSLPEPDDERELVVHRMNALRELRAARHMAAVRQIGMEPVDAFMVRTPYMAAIFGWPQPDAEPSDADRAAWATAEELTDRAFAADLAVLDDDELDELCVLCDELLGAVT
;
A
#
# COMPACT_ATOMS: atom_id res chain seq x y z
N ASP A 1 16.49 -16.07 -6.10
CA ASP A 1 16.64 -16.91 -4.93
C ASP A 1 15.56 -16.56 -3.90
N VAL A 2 14.75 -17.54 -3.46
CA VAL A 2 13.61 -17.34 -2.56
C VAL A 2 14.08 -16.88 -1.17
N GLU A 3 15.19 -17.45 -0.67
CA GLU A 3 15.78 -17.08 0.61
C GLU A 3 16.27 -15.64 0.62
N SER A 4 16.88 -15.19 -0.48
CA SER A 4 17.29 -13.78 -0.66
C SER A 4 16.11 -12.82 -0.66
N ARG A 5 14.97 -13.17 -1.27
CA ARG A 5 13.76 -12.35 -1.27
C ARG A 5 13.16 -12.22 0.12
N ARG A 6 13.07 -13.33 0.86
CA ARG A 6 12.58 -13.31 2.24
C ARG A 6 13.48 -12.45 3.15
N ALA A 7 14.79 -12.65 3.09
CA ALA A 7 15.74 -11.85 3.87
C ALA A 7 15.66 -10.34 3.54
N SER A 8 15.35 -9.99 2.28
CA SER A 8 15.14 -8.60 1.88
C SER A 8 13.84 -8.03 2.46
N ALA A 9 12.75 -8.80 2.47
CA ALA A 9 11.49 -8.41 3.07
C ALA A 9 11.61 -8.23 4.59
N GLU A 10 12.28 -9.14 5.29
CA GLU A 10 12.54 -9.04 6.73
C GLU A 10 13.38 -7.80 7.09
N ARG A 11 14.39 -7.46 6.27
CA ARG A 11 15.16 -6.22 6.46
C ARG A 11 14.29 -4.98 6.24
N PHE A 12 13.44 -4.99 5.22
CA PHE A 12 12.53 -3.85 4.97
C PHE A 12 11.54 -3.69 6.12
N ALA A 13 10.96 -4.79 6.63
CA ALA A 13 10.10 -4.77 7.80
C ALA A 13 10.81 -4.19 9.04
N THR A 14 12.08 -4.56 9.26
CA THR A 14 12.91 -4.00 10.34
C THR A 14 13.10 -2.49 10.18
N TYR A 15 13.30 -1.99 8.95
CA TYR A 15 13.39 -0.54 8.73
C TYR A 15 12.06 0.17 8.95
N ALA A 16 10.94 -0.42 8.52
CA ALA A 16 9.60 0.11 8.74
C ALA A 16 9.29 0.21 10.24
N ALA A 17 9.60 -0.84 11.02
CA ALA A 17 9.46 -0.85 12.47
C ALA A 17 10.28 0.27 13.14
N ARG A 18 11.56 0.41 12.79
CA ARG A 18 12.40 1.50 13.30
C ARG A 18 11.91 2.89 12.90
N TRP A 19 11.34 3.01 11.71
CA TRP A 19 10.72 4.27 11.28
C TRP A 19 9.50 4.58 12.13
N ALA A 20 8.63 3.59 12.37
CA ALA A 20 7.45 3.72 13.21
C ALA A 20 7.80 4.25 14.61
N THR A 21 8.74 3.60 15.29
CA THR A 21 9.17 3.99 16.65
C THR A 21 9.73 5.42 16.71
N ARG A 22 10.30 5.93 15.63
CA ARG A 22 10.91 7.27 15.59
C ARG A 22 9.93 8.36 15.19
N ASN A 23 8.94 8.05 14.36
CA ASN A 23 8.09 9.04 13.70
C ASN A 23 6.63 9.00 14.14
N VAL A 24 6.15 7.89 14.70
CA VAL A 24 4.82 7.82 15.30
C VAL A 24 4.93 8.21 16.77
N PRO A 25 4.39 9.36 17.19
CA PRO A 25 4.46 9.82 18.58
C PRO A 25 3.71 8.86 19.52
N GLU A 26 4.17 8.76 20.77
CA GLU A 26 3.40 8.09 21.82
C GLU A 26 2.08 8.82 22.05
N GLY A 27 0.99 8.06 22.15
CA GLY A 27 -0.36 8.62 22.35
C GLY A 27 -1.02 9.13 21.05
N THR A 28 -0.49 8.79 19.88
CA THR A 28 -1.18 8.99 18.61
C THR A 28 -2.43 8.13 18.55
N GLY A 29 -3.62 8.72 18.51
CA GLY A 29 -4.90 8.07 18.28
C GLY A 29 -5.10 6.70 18.95
N ASP A 30 -6.01 5.90 18.46
CA ASP A 30 -6.16 4.50 18.86
C ASP A 30 -5.43 3.57 17.85
N LEU A 31 -4.10 3.45 18.01
CA LEU A 31 -3.27 2.61 17.14
C LEU A 31 -3.64 1.13 17.22
N ALA A 32 -4.08 0.65 18.39
CA ALA A 32 -4.50 -0.74 18.57
C ALA A 32 -5.76 -1.03 17.73
N ARG A 33 -6.74 -0.13 17.76
CA ARG A 33 -7.96 -0.26 16.98
C ARG A 33 -7.70 -0.13 15.48
N LEU A 34 -6.85 0.83 15.06
CA LEU A 34 -6.43 0.96 13.67
C LEU A 34 -5.74 -0.32 13.18
N ALA A 35 -4.85 -0.89 13.98
CA ALA A 35 -4.21 -2.15 13.63
C ALA A 35 -5.20 -3.31 13.56
N GLU A 36 -6.20 -3.38 14.44
CA GLU A 36 -7.25 -4.39 14.43
C GLU A 36 -8.08 -4.33 13.13
N LEU A 37 -8.60 -3.14 12.77
CA LEU A 37 -9.38 -2.95 11.55
C LEU A 37 -8.57 -3.30 10.29
N ALA A 38 -7.31 -2.84 10.22
CA ALA A 38 -6.40 -3.20 9.14
C ALA A 38 -6.16 -4.72 9.08
N GLY A 39 -6.01 -5.37 10.24
CA GLY A 39 -5.85 -6.82 10.37
C GLY A 39 -7.04 -7.58 9.81
N THR A 40 -8.27 -7.15 10.13
CA THR A 40 -9.52 -7.75 9.62
C THR A 40 -9.53 -7.77 8.07
N VAL A 41 -9.15 -6.66 7.44
CA VAL A 41 -9.06 -6.58 5.96
C VAL A 41 -7.96 -7.50 5.43
N ILE A 42 -6.76 -7.48 6.05
CA ILE A 42 -5.61 -8.28 5.63
C ILE A 42 -5.95 -9.78 5.68
N ASP A 43 -6.61 -10.23 6.73
CA ASP A 43 -6.96 -11.64 6.93
C ASP A 43 -8.01 -12.12 5.93
N ALA A 44 -8.98 -11.28 5.59
CA ALA A 44 -10.04 -11.59 4.64
C ALA A 44 -9.60 -11.52 3.16
N ALA A 45 -8.58 -10.71 2.85
CA ALA A 45 -8.18 -10.43 1.48
C ALA A 45 -7.60 -11.66 0.76
N ASP A 46 -8.03 -11.88 -0.50
CA ASP A 46 -7.38 -12.83 -1.39
C ASP A 46 -6.04 -12.29 -1.90
N GLY A 47 -4.97 -12.96 -1.50
CA GLY A 47 -3.59 -12.64 -1.88
C GLY A 47 -3.05 -13.47 -3.04
N SER A 48 -3.86 -14.30 -3.71
CA SER A 48 -3.41 -15.26 -4.72
C SER A 48 -2.75 -14.60 -5.93
N ASP A 49 -3.20 -13.42 -6.31
CA ASP A 49 -2.68 -12.59 -7.40
C ASP A 49 -1.83 -11.38 -6.92
N ALA A 50 -1.57 -11.31 -5.60
CA ALA A 50 -0.86 -10.23 -4.94
C ALA A 50 0.41 -10.74 -4.20
N PRO A 51 1.46 -11.19 -4.92
CA PRO A 51 2.59 -11.90 -4.30
C PRO A 51 3.40 -11.06 -3.31
N VAL A 52 3.46 -9.73 -3.46
CA VAL A 52 4.15 -8.84 -2.51
C VAL A 52 3.34 -8.72 -1.23
N PHE A 53 2.02 -8.53 -1.33
CA PHE A 53 1.11 -8.55 -0.20
C PHE A 53 1.16 -9.89 0.56
N ALA A 54 1.07 -11.01 -0.15
CA ALA A 54 1.14 -12.34 0.45
C ALA A 54 2.49 -12.58 1.16
N GLY A 55 3.59 -12.09 0.56
CA GLY A 55 4.91 -12.12 1.17
C GLY A 55 4.98 -11.28 2.44
N TRP A 56 4.45 -10.07 2.43
CA TRP A 56 4.40 -9.19 3.59
C TRP A 56 3.54 -9.75 4.71
N ARG A 57 2.33 -10.21 4.40
CA ARG A 57 1.41 -10.87 5.35
C ARG A 57 2.02 -12.09 6.04
N SER A 58 3.00 -12.77 5.42
CA SER A 58 3.68 -13.94 5.99
C SER A 58 4.83 -13.59 6.96
N LEU A 59 5.18 -12.32 7.10
CA LEU A 59 6.21 -11.88 8.03
C LEU A 59 5.68 -11.89 9.47
N PRO A 60 6.55 -12.12 10.48
CA PRO A 60 6.17 -11.96 11.87
C PRO A 60 5.70 -10.53 12.16
N GLU A 61 4.58 -10.41 12.84
CA GLU A 61 4.09 -9.12 13.31
C GLU A 61 4.87 -8.65 14.56
N PRO A 62 5.17 -7.34 14.68
CA PRO A 62 5.80 -6.79 15.86
C PRO A 62 4.83 -6.66 17.04
N ASP A 63 5.38 -6.67 18.26
CA ASP A 63 4.61 -6.53 19.52
C ASP A 63 4.31 -5.05 19.88
N ASP A 64 5.12 -4.08 19.44
CA ASP A 64 4.90 -2.64 19.67
C ASP A 64 3.76 -2.13 18.78
N GLU A 65 2.78 -1.43 19.34
CA GLU A 65 1.58 -0.97 18.63
C GLU A 65 1.90 -0.03 17.45
N ARG A 66 2.90 0.83 17.59
CA ARG A 66 3.33 1.75 16.51
C ARG A 66 3.96 0.99 15.35
N GLU A 67 4.74 -0.03 15.67
CA GLU A 67 5.36 -0.91 14.67
C GLU A 67 4.30 -1.79 14.00
N LEU A 68 3.34 -2.31 14.77
CA LEU A 68 2.26 -3.15 14.27
C LEU A 68 1.36 -2.40 13.30
N VAL A 69 0.93 -1.19 13.65
CA VAL A 69 0.08 -0.39 12.76
C VAL A 69 0.79 -0.08 11.44
N VAL A 70 2.06 0.32 11.48
CA VAL A 70 2.85 0.59 10.27
C VAL A 70 3.06 -0.70 9.46
N HIS A 71 3.26 -1.85 10.12
CA HIS A 71 3.38 -3.15 9.47
C HIS A 71 2.10 -3.49 8.69
N ARG A 72 0.93 -3.35 9.32
CA ARG A 72 -0.37 -3.65 8.72
C ARG A 72 -0.77 -2.65 7.63
N MET A 73 -0.51 -1.36 7.83
CA MET A 73 -0.71 -0.34 6.80
C MET A 73 0.16 -0.59 5.57
N ASN A 74 1.38 -1.08 5.73
CA ASN A 74 2.21 -1.53 4.61
C ASN A 74 1.59 -2.73 3.87
N ALA A 75 1.01 -3.70 4.58
CA ALA A 75 0.32 -4.82 3.94
C ALA A 75 -0.86 -4.33 3.09
N LEU A 76 -1.70 -3.43 3.63
CA LEU A 76 -2.81 -2.81 2.87
C LEU A 76 -2.32 -2.02 1.66
N ARG A 77 -1.21 -1.30 1.79
CA ARG A 77 -0.57 -0.60 0.67
C ARG A 77 -0.16 -1.57 -0.45
N GLU A 78 0.45 -2.70 -0.11
CA GLU A 78 0.84 -3.71 -1.09
C GLU A 78 -0.37 -4.41 -1.72
N LEU A 79 -1.46 -4.60 -0.96
CA LEU A 79 -2.72 -5.11 -1.49
C LEU A 79 -3.29 -4.14 -2.54
N ARG A 80 -3.44 -2.85 -2.17
CA ARG A 80 -3.92 -1.82 -3.12
C ARG A 80 -3.01 -1.70 -4.34
N ALA A 81 -1.69 -1.80 -4.16
CA ALA A 81 -0.74 -1.78 -5.27
C ALA A 81 -0.95 -2.96 -6.24
N ALA A 82 -1.25 -4.16 -5.73
CA ALA A 82 -1.57 -5.31 -6.57
C ALA A 82 -2.87 -5.07 -7.37
N ARG A 83 -3.92 -4.53 -6.74
CA ARG A 83 -5.18 -4.14 -7.42
C ARG A 83 -4.92 -3.09 -8.50
N HIS A 84 -4.07 -2.10 -8.22
CA HIS A 84 -3.66 -1.09 -9.19
C HIS A 84 -2.93 -1.70 -10.40
N MET A 85 -1.97 -2.57 -10.16
CA MET A 85 -1.25 -3.24 -11.25
C MET A 85 -2.15 -4.13 -12.10
N ALA A 86 -3.18 -4.75 -11.51
CA ALA A 86 -4.19 -5.49 -12.26
C ALA A 86 -5.04 -4.55 -13.13
N ALA A 87 -5.48 -3.42 -12.58
CA ALA A 87 -6.24 -2.39 -13.30
C ALA A 87 -5.46 -1.81 -14.48
N VAL A 88 -4.19 -1.44 -14.28
CA VAL A 88 -3.30 -0.93 -15.34
C VAL A 88 -3.18 -1.93 -16.50
N ARG A 89 -3.00 -3.22 -16.19
CA ARG A 89 -2.94 -4.27 -17.22
C ARG A 89 -4.28 -4.47 -17.92
N GLN A 90 -5.39 -4.39 -17.17
CA GLN A 90 -6.74 -4.57 -17.72
C GLN A 90 -7.07 -3.54 -18.79
N ILE A 91 -6.61 -2.29 -18.62
CA ILE A 91 -6.82 -1.23 -19.62
C ILE A 91 -5.77 -1.24 -20.75
N GLY A 92 -4.81 -2.18 -20.70
CA GLY A 92 -3.75 -2.29 -21.72
C GLY A 92 -2.67 -1.22 -21.62
N MET A 93 -2.54 -0.53 -20.48
CA MET A 93 -1.45 0.42 -20.23
C MET A 93 -0.21 -0.32 -19.74
N GLU A 94 0.96 0.04 -20.28
CA GLU A 94 2.20 -0.53 -19.78
C GLU A 94 2.50 0.03 -18.38
N PRO A 95 2.98 -0.82 -17.43
CA PRO A 95 3.27 -0.38 -16.08
C PRO A 95 4.24 0.79 -15.96
N VAL A 96 5.20 0.89 -16.88
CA VAL A 96 6.16 2.00 -16.93
C VAL A 96 5.46 3.29 -17.32
N ASP A 97 4.53 3.25 -18.27
CA ASP A 97 3.78 4.42 -18.71
C ASP A 97 2.88 4.95 -17.59
N ALA A 98 2.18 4.04 -16.88
CA ALA A 98 1.39 4.41 -15.71
C ALA A 98 2.26 5.09 -14.64
N PHE A 99 3.45 4.57 -14.38
CA PHE A 99 4.41 5.13 -13.45
C PHE A 99 4.87 6.53 -13.89
N MET A 100 5.14 6.72 -15.18
CA MET A 100 5.59 8.00 -15.74
C MET A 100 4.50 9.08 -15.67
N VAL A 101 3.22 8.71 -15.75
CA VAL A 101 2.11 9.66 -15.57
C VAL A 101 2.11 10.24 -14.15
N ARG A 102 2.37 9.43 -13.13
CA ARG A 102 2.19 9.83 -11.73
C ARG A 102 3.46 10.34 -11.06
N THR A 103 4.59 9.67 -11.30
CA THR A 103 5.85 9.90 -10.58
C THR A 103 7.08 9.90 -11.49
N PRO A 104 7.09 10.70 -12.58
CA PRO A 104 8.18 10.66 -13.58
C PRO A 104 9.56 10.94 -12.97
N TYR A 105 9.63 11.74 -11.91
CA TYR A 105 10.86 12.05 -11.19
C TYR A 105 11.52 10.82 -10.54
N MET A 106 10.75 9.76 -10.28
CA MET A 106 11.29 8.52 -9.71
C MET A 106 12.06 7.67 -10.72
N ALA A 107 11.90 7.91 -12.03
CA ALA A 107 12.60 7.16 -13.07
C ALA A 107 14.13 7.21 -12.86
N ALA A 108 14.67 8.37 -12.50
CA ALA A 108 16.09 8.53 -12.22
C ALA A 108 16.56 7.68 -11.02
N ILE A 109 15.71 7.54 -9.98
CA ILE A 109 16.02 6.75 -8.78
C ILE A 109 16.12 5.25 -9.14
N PHE A 110 15.26 4.77 -10.06
CA PHE A 110 15.27 3.39 -10.54
C PHE A 110 16.25 3.13 -11.67
N GLY A 111 16.97 4.14 -12.14
CA GLY A 111 17.89 4.03 -13.28
C GLY A 111 17.16 3.77 -14.61
N TRP A 112 15.88 4.15 -14.72
CA TRP A 112 15.12 4.06 -15.95
C TRP A 112 15.40 5.27 -16.85
N PRO A 113 15.31 5.09 -18.19
CA PRO A 113 15.39 6.22 -19.11
C PRO A 113 14.32 7.26 -18.76
N GLN A 114 14.71 8.54 -18.84
CA GLN A 114 13.72 9.61 -18.74
C GLN A 114 12.85 9.60 -19.99
N PRO A 115 11.54 9.84 -19.86
CA PRO A 115 10.67 9.92 -21.04
C PRO A 115 11.09 11.10 -21.94
N ASP A 116 11.03 10.88 -23.24
CA ASP A 116 11.36 11.91 -24.24
C ASP A 116 10.29 13.02 -24.30
N ALA A 117 9.11 12.79 -23.76
CA ALA A 117 7.98 13.70 -23.74
C ALA A 117 7.15 13.55 -22.45
N GLU A 118 6.44 14.62 -22.11
CA GLU A 118 5.43 14.58 -21.07
C GLU A 118 4.27 13.63 -21.44
N PRO A 119 3.64 12.97 -20.46
CA PRO A 119 2.47 12.13 -20.71
C PRO A 119 1.37 12.89 -21.46
N SER A 120 0.80 12.25 -22.46
CA SER A 120 -0.30 12.83 -23.25
C SER A 120 -1.60 12.88 -22.43
N ASP A 121 -2.61 13.61 -22.92
CA ASP A 121 -3.94 13.62 -22.31
C ASP A 121 -4.59 12.23 -22.36
N ALA A 122 -4.28 11.42 -23.38
CA ALA A 122 -4.74 10.04 -23.46
C ALA A 122 -4.12 9.17 -22.36
N ASP A 123 -2.82 9.33 -22.08
CA ASP A 123 -2.15 8.60 -20.99
C ASP A 123 -2.73 8.99 -19.63
N ARG A 124 -2.99 10.27 -19.40
CA ARG A 124 -3.62 10.77 -18.17
C ARG A 124 -5.04 10.23 -18.00
N ALA A 125 -5.83 10.18 -19.07
CA ALA A 125 -7.19 9.61 -19.06
C ALA A 125 -7.17 8.10 -18.80
N ALA A 126 -6.26 7.37 -19.44
CA ALA A 126 -6.07 5.95 -19.21
C ALA A 126 -5.68 5.69 -17.74
N TRP A 127 -4.72 6.45 -17.22
CA TRP A 127 -4.32 6.34 -15.82
C TRP A 127 -5.48 6.63 -14.84
N ALA A 128 -6.30 7.65 -15.10
CA ALA A 128 -7.49 7.95 -14.31
C ALA A 128 -8.49 6.77 -14.30
N THR A 129 -8.68 6.12 -15.46
CA THR A 129 -9.51 4.91 -15.55
C THR A 129 -8.91 3.76 -14.71
N ALA A 130 -7.58 3.58 -14.72
CA ALA A 130 -6.93 2.58 -13.87
C ALA A 130 -7.14 2.86 -12.38
N GLU A 131 -7.08 4.14 -11.94
CA GLU A 131 -7.36 4.53 -10.56
C GLU A 131 -8.81 4.20 -10.16
N GLU A 132 -9.80 4.52 -11.01
CA GLU A 132 -11.20 4.16 -10.74
C GLU A 132 -11.42 2.65 -10.60
N LEU A 133 -10.76 1.84 -11.42
CA LEU A 133 -10.81 0.39 -11.32
C LEU A 133 -10.12 -0.11 -10.05
N THR A 134 -9.00 0.51 -9.68
CA THR A 134 -8.26 0.22 -8.45
C THR A 134 -9.12 0.49 -7.23
N ASP A 135 -9.76 1.66 -7.17
CA ASP A 135 -10.59 2.06 -6.03
C ASP A 135 -11.78 1.12 -5.87
N ARG A 136 -12.42 0.71 -6.97
CA ARG A 136 -13.50 -0.30 -6.93
C ARG A 136 -13.02 -1.66 -6.44
N ALA A 137 -11.85 -2.11 -6.90
CA ALA A 137 -11.29 -3.39 -6.48
C ALA A 137 -10.87 -3.37 -5.01
N PHE A 138 -10.24 -2.29 -4.56
CA PHE A 138 -9.81 -2.16 -3.17
C PHE A 138 -11.01 -1.93 -2.23
N ALA A 139 -12.05 -1.22 -2.65
CA ALA A 139 -13.31 -1.12 -1.90
C ALA A 139 -13.97 -2.48 -1.66
N ALA A 140 -13.84 -3.40 -2.63
CA ALA A 140 -14.32 -4.77 -2.43
C ALA A 140 -13.50 -5.56 -1.39
N ASP A 141 -12.19 -5.30 -1.25
CA ASP A 141 -11.37 -5.86 -0.18
C ASP A 141 -11.75 -5.26 1.20
N LEU A 142 -12.13 -3.98 1.24
CA LEU A 142 -12.58 -3.29 2.46
C LEU A 142 -13.99 -3.67 2.91
N ALA A 143 -14.81 -4.27 2.05
CA ALA A 143 -16.21 -4.61 2.32
C ALA A 143 -16.41 -5.70 3.41
N VAL A 144 -15.34 -6.21 3.99
CA VAL A 144 -15.37 -7.06 5.20
C VAL A 144 -15.68 -6.25 6.46
N LEU A 145 -15.39 -4.94 6.44
CA LEU A 145 -15.77 -3.99 7.48
C LEU A 145 -17.19 -3.50 7.22
N ASP A 146 -17.93 -3.22 8.29
CA ASP A 146 -19.19 -2.49 8.17
C ASP A 146 -18.97 -0.98 7.95
N ASP A 147 -20.05 -0.24 7.71
CA ASP A 147 -19.96 1.20 7.40
C ASP A 147 -19.36 2.01 8.57
N ASP A 148 -19.69 1.68 9.82
CA ASP A 148 -19.15 2.36 11.01
C ASP A 148 -17.66 2.05 11.19
N GLU A 149 -17.25 0.80 10.98
CA GLU A 149 -15.85 0.37 11.03
C GLU A 149 -15.01 0.99 9.90
N LEU A 150 -15.58 1.15 8.71
CA LEU A 150 -14.91 1.79 7.58
C LEU A 150 -14.70 3.28 7.84
N ASP A 151 -15.73 3.96 8.37
CA ASP A 151 -15.61 5.37 8.77
C ASP A 151 -14.57 5.55 9.88
N GLU A 152 -14.55 4.65 10.89
CA GLU A 152 -13.56 4.63 11.95
C GLU A 152 -12.14 4.42 11.40
N LEU A 153 -11.95 3.46 10.49
CA LEU A 153 -10.68 3.23 9.82
C LEU A 153 -10.15 4.49 9.13
N CYS A 154 -11.04 5.22 8.41
CA CYS A 154 -10.67 6.45 7.73
C CYS A 154 -10.22 7.54 8.73
N VAL A 155 -10.98 7.74 9.83
CA VAL A 155 -10.64 8.72 10.87
C VAL A 155 -9.29 8.40 11.51
N LEU A 156 -9.05 7.15 11.90
CA LEU A 156 -7.80 6.73 12.51
C LEU A 156 -6.60 6.81 11.55
N CYS A 157 -6.80 6.56 10.26
CA CYS A 157 -5.78 6.80 9.23
C CYS A 157 -5.41 8.28 9.12
N ASP A 158 -6.39 9.19 9.15
CA ASP A 158 -6.16 10.63 9.08
C ASP A 158 -5.43 11.13 10.34
N GLU A 159 -5.77 10.61 11.53
CA GLU A 159 -5.07 10.91 12.78
C GLU A 159 -3.61 10.46 12.73
N LEU A 160 -3.35 9.23 12.27
CA LEU A 160 -1.98 8.73 12.11
C LEU A 160 -1.19 9.56 11.10
N LEU A 161 -1.80 9.90 9.95
CA LEU A 161 -1.17 10.73 8.93
C LEU A 161 -0.82 12.11 9.49
N GLY A 162 -1.76 12.74 10.19
CA GLY A 162 -1.52 14.04 10.82
C GLY A 162 -0.46 14.04 11.90
N ALA A 163 -0.24 12.90 12.56
CA ALA A 163 0.79 12.77 13.60
C ALA A 163 2.20 12.61 13.03
N VAL A 164 2.36 12.12 11.77
CA VAL A 164 3.66 11.83 11.15
C VAL A 164 4.07 12.84 10.07
N THR A 165 3.24 13.84 9.76
CA THR A 165 3.49 14.93 8.79
C THR A 165 3.72 16.26 9.47
#